data_95a43029b3d019faf0e1552c8be6cbf7
#
_entry.id   95a43029b3d019faf0e1552c8be6cbf7
#
_cell.length_a   1.000
_cell.length_b   1.000
_cell.length_c   1.000
_cell.angle_alpha   90.00
_cell.angle_beta   90.00
_cell.angle_gamma   90.00
#
_symmetry.space_group_name_H-M   'P 1'
#
loop_
_entity.id
_entity.type
_entity.pdbx_description
1 polymer ?
#
loop_
_entity_poly.entity_id
_entity_poly.type
_entity_poly.pdbx_seq_one_letter_code
_entity_poly.pdbx_strand_id
1 'polypeptide(L)'
;GIEMSLRNIATFMIILSDNSATDMLIDRLGADQITARMRSLGFQNIRVDRTTLELILDYQGVDYAPVANGTLQEINQHRRNNRPDAANILAFREAFYGGDKDKASARDMTELLVMISEGTAVSRGSSEVIMEILSRTQTGANRLRGLLPPGYSIAHKTGTIGRIVNDVGVITMPGDLGRFAISVFTLGNEADTELGENTIAEMARTAYDFFLFNAEASDTSK
;
A
#
# COMPACT_ATOMS: atom_id res chain seq x y z
N GLY A 1 21.93 -18.64 8.84
CA GLY A 1 20.95 -17.65 8.35
C GLY A 1 21.49 -16.91 7.15
N ILE A 2 20.64 -16.26 6.38
CA ILE A 2 21.06 -15.39 5.27
C ILE A 2 21.08 -13.96 5.82
N GLU A 3 22.19 -13.25 5.64
CA GLU A 3 22.27 -11.83 5.93
C GLU A 3 21.71 -11.01 4.75
N MET A 4 20.78 -10.10 5.04
CA MET A 4 20.24 -9.20 4.04
C MET A 4 20.33 -7.75 4.51
N SER A 5 20.61 -6.83 3.59
CA SER A 5 20.57 -5.41 3.88
C SER A 5 19.11 -4.93 4.06
N LEU A 6 18.90 -3.84 4.81
CA LEU A 6 17.55 -3.21 4.93
C LEU A 6 16.97 -2.83 3.57
N ARG A 7 17.84 -2.42 2.62
CA ARG A 7 17.42 -2.13 1.25
C ARG A 7 16.86 -3.38 0.56
N ASN A 8 17.47 -4.55 0.74
CA ASN A 8 16.98 -5.79 0.14
C ASN A 8 15.64 -6.20 0.76
N ILE A 9 15.49 -6.09 2.08
CA ILE A 9 14.21 -6.37 2.76
C ILE A 9 13.12 -5.42 2.26
N ALA A 10 13.39 -4.10 2.19
CA ALA A 10 12.46 -3.12 1.64
C ALA A 10 12.13 -3.40 0.15
N THR A 11 13.09 -3.93 -0.62
CA THR A 11 12.87 -4.36 -2.00
C THR A 11 11.85 -5.49 -2.08
N PHE A 12 11.99 -6.55 -1.28
CA PHE A 12 11.02 -7.65 -1.24
C PHE A 12 9.65 -7.18 -0.76
N MET A 13 9.60 -6.36 0.29
CA MET A 13 8.36 -5.76 0.81
C MET A 13 7.57 -5.03 -0.29
N ILE A 14 8.24 -4.25 -1.11
CA ILE A 14 7.57 -3.41 -2.12
C ILE A 14 7.32 -4.18 -3.41
N ILE A 15 8.38 -4.77 -4.03
CA ILE A 15 8.32 -5.33 -5.39
C ILE A 15 7.41 -6.56 -5.44
N LEU A 16 7.52 -7.44 -4.45
CA LEU A 16 6.75 -8.69 -4.36
C LEU A 16 5.58 -8.61 -3.39
N SER A 17 5.45 -7.50 -2.64
CA SER A 17 4.50 -7.39 -1.52
C SER A 17 4.70 -8.51 -0.48
N ASP A 18 5.97 -8.83 -0.15
CA ASP A 18 6.31 -9.90 0.78
C ASP A 18 5.96 -9.50 2.22
N ASN A 19 5.06 -10.26 2.83
CA ASN A 19 4.56 -9.99 4.18
C ASN A 19 5.64 -10.22 5.25
N SER A 20 6.51 -11.22 5.07
CA SER A 20 7.59 -11.49 6.03
C SER A 20 8.60 -10.35 6.03
N ALA A 21 8.96 -9.83 4.85
CA ALA A 21 9.84 -8.67 4.73
C ALA A 21 9.20 -7.42 5.34
N THR A 22 7.88 -7.25 5.20
CA THR A 22 7.12 -6.16 5.84
C THR A 22 7.19 -6.28 7.35
N ASP A 23 6.90 -7.46 7.89
CA ASP A 23 6.89 -7.72 9.33
C ASP A 23 8.28 -7.56 9.96
N MET A 24 9.34 -8.03 9.29
CA MET A 24 10.72 -7.77 9.74
C MET A 24 11.05 -6.28 9.88
N LEU A 25 10.51 -5.42 9.02
CA LEU A 25 10.71 -3.97 9.12
C LEU A 25 9.82 -3.35 10.21
N ILE A 26 8.57 -3.79 10.35
CA ILE A 26 7.68 -3.34 11.42
C ILE A 26 8.24 -3.74 12.79
N ASP A 27 8.69 -4.98 12.97
CA ASP A 27 9.29 -5.47 14.22
C ASP A 27 10.56 -4.68 14.57
N ARG A 28 11.36 -4.34 13.58
CA ARG A 28 12.59 -3.57 13.80
C ARG A 28 12.34 -2.11 14.16
N LEU A 29 11.34 -1.48 13.55
CA LEU A 29 11.06 -0.06 13.70
C LEU A 29 10.06 0.23 14.82
N GLY A 30 9.13 -0.70 15.08
CA GLY A 30 7.98 -0.53 15.95
C GLY A 30 6.82 0.17 15.23
N ALA A 31 5.63 -0.45 15.25
CA ALA A 31 4.41 0.10 14.63
C ALA A 31 4.09 1.52 15.15
N ASP A 32 4.19 1.71 16.47
CA ASP A 32 3.97 3.01 17.12
C ASP A 32 4.96 4.08 16.62
N GLN A 33 6.23 3.71 16.41
CA GLN A 33 7.25 4.64 15.92
C GLN A 33 7.01 5.02 14.47
N ILE A 34 6.53 4.07 13.64
CA ILE A 34 6.12 4.35 12.26
C ILE A 34 4.96 5.36 12.27
N THR A 35 3.94 5.11 13.08
CA THR A 35 2.79 6.02 13.25
C THR A 35 3.24 7.39 13.78
N ALA A 36 4.11 7.45 14.80
CA ALA A 36 4.66 8.69 15.31
C ALA A 36 5.43 9.47 14.23
N ARG A 37 6.17 8.77 13.37
CA ARG A 37 6.84 9.39 12.22
C ARG A 37 5.84 10.01 11.26
N MET A 38 4.73 9.35 10.94
CA MET A 38 3.67 9.92 10.10
C MET A 38 3.09 11.19 10.72
N ARG A 39 2.82 11.19 12.04
CA ARG A 39 2.38 12.39 12.78
C ARG A 39 3.38 13.53 12.69
N SER A 40 4.68 13.25 12.83
CA SER A 40 5.75 14.27 12.72
C SER A 40 5.87 14.88 11.33
N LEU A 41 5.42 14.19 10.29
CA LEU A 41 5.33 14.69 8.91
C LEU A 41 4.02 15.43 8.63
N GLY A 42 3.09 15.51 9.59
CA GLY A 42 1.80 16.18 9.47
C GLY A 42 0.62 15.27 9.15
N PHE A 43 0.83 13.99 8.88
CA PHE A 43 -0.21 13.05 8.46
C PHE A 43 -0.98 12.48 9.67
N GLN A 44 -2.21 12.96 9.86
CA GLN A 44 -3.04 12.53 11.00
C GLN A 44 -3.86 11.26 10.72
N ASN A 45 -4.02 10.87 9.45
CA ASN A 45 -4.84 9.75 9.03
C ASN A 45 -4.03 8.60 8.41
N ILE A 46 -2.72 8.52 8.70
CA ILE A 46 -1.90 7.35 8.39
C ILE A 46 -1.45 6.74 9.71
N ARG A 47 -1.77 5.47 9.93
CA ARG A 47 -1.34 4.73 11.11
C ARG A 47 -1.03 3.27 10.77
N VAL A 48 -0.04 2.75 11.47
CA VAL A 48 0.34 1.34 11.50
C VAL A 48 0.22 0.89 12.96
N ASP A 49 -0.54 -0.16 13.20
CA ASP A 49 -0.85 -0.63 14.55
C ASP A 49 -0.25 -1.99 14.87
N ARG A 50 0.12 -2.76 13.85
CA ARG A 50 0.50 -4.18 13.99
C ARG A 50 1.27 -4.69 12.78
N THR A 51 1.78 -5.92 12.88
CA THR A 51 2.40 -6.64 11.77
C THR A 51 1.35 -7.10 10.75
N THR A 52 1.80 -7.45 9.54
CA THR A 52 0.92 -8.02 8.50
C THR A 52 0.36 -9.38 8.94
N LEU A 53 1.15 -10.16 9.67
CA LEU A 53 0.70 -11.44 10.23
C LEU A 53 -0.47 -11.25 11.20
N GLU A 54 -0.35 -10.30 12.14
CA GLU A 54 -1.44 -9.93 13.06
C GLU A 54 -2.69 -9.46 12.32
N LEU A 55 -2.52 -8.59 11.32
CA LEU A 55 -3.60 -8.10 10.48
C LEU A 55 -4.35 -9.23 9.78
N ILE A 56 -3.61 -10.21 9.21
CA ILE A 56 -4.21 -11.36 8.52
C ILE A 56 -4.95 -12.27 9.50
N LEU A 57 -4.41 -12.51 10.70
CA LEU A 57 -5.07 -13.33 11.72
C LEU A 57 -6.34 -12.66 12.23
N ASP A 58 -6.31 -11.35 12.48
CA ASP A 58 -7.49 -10.58 12.88
C ASP A 58 -8.59 -10.64 11.80
N TYR A 59 -8.24 -10.45 10.52
CA TYR A 59 -9.17 -10.64 9.39
C TYR A 59 -9.78 -12.04 9.34
N GLN A 60 -9.05 -13.06 9.81
CA GLN A 60 -9.51 -14.45 9.88
C GLN A 60 -10.26 -14.76 11.17
N GLY A 61 -10.40 -13.81 12.08
CA GLY A 61 -11.03 -13.99 13.38
C GLY A 61 -10.23 -14.87 14.34
N VAL A 62 -8.90 -14.89 14.20
CA VAL A 62 -7.99 -15.66 15.05
C VAL A 62 -7.21 -14.70 15.96
N ASP A 63 -7.34 -14.88 17.28
CA ASP A 63 -6.58 -14.08 18.24
C ASP A 63 -5.08 -14.41 18.15
N TYR A 64 -4.27 -13.38 17.95
CA TYR A 64 -2.81 -13.49 17.87
C TYR A 64 -2.13 -13.52 19.25
N ALA A 65 -2.72 -12.90 20.27
CA ALA A 65 -2.08 -12.71 21.56
C ALA A 65 -1.51 -13.99 22.19
N PRO A 66 -2.17 -15.16 22.13
CA PRO A 66 -1.64 -16.41 22.71
C PRO A 66 -0.35 -16.90 22.06
N VAL A 67 -0.04 -16.45 20.84
CA VAL A 67 1.09 -16.95 20.03
C VAL A 67 2.05 -15.84 19.58
N ALA A 68 1.95 -14.66 20.17
CA ALA A 68 2.74 -13.49 19.79
C ALA A 68 4.27 -13.71 19.86
N ASN A 69 4.72 -14.57 20.78
CA ASN A 69 6.13 -14.95 20.93
C ASN A 69 6.43 -16.36 20.39
N GLY A 70 5.48 -16.95 19.68
CA GLY A 70 5.61 -18.30 19.15
C GLY A 70 6.41 -18.39 17.86
N THR A 71 6.85 -19.59 17.55
CA THR A 71 7.44 -19.92 16.25
C THR A 71 6.35 -19.91 15.16
N LEU A 72 6.77 -19.78 13.90
CA LEU A 72 5.85 -19.89 12.75
C LEU A 72 5.04 -21.20 12.76
N GLN A 73 5.62 -22.29 13.29
CA GLN A 73 4.92 -23.58 13.41
C GLN A 73 3.79 -23.48 14.45
N GLU A 74 4.03 -22.89 15.61
CA GLU A 74 3.04 -22.69 16.67
C GLU A 74 1.94 -21.74 16.21
N ILE A 75 2.28 -20.64 15.57
CA ILE A 75 1.32 -19.68 15.00
C ILE A 75 0.41 -20.39 13.97
N ASN A 76 0.98 -21.14 13.04
CA ASN A 76 0.21 -21.87 12.03
C ASN A 76 -0.67 -22.99 12.66
N GLN A 77 -0.21 -23.64 13.71
CA GLN A 77 -1.02 -24.61 14.44
C GLN A 77 -2.17 -23.93 15.16
N HIS A 78 -1.90 -22.82 15.87
CA HIS A 78 -2.92 -22.02 16.54
C HIS A 78 -4.00 -21.53 15.55
N ARG A 79 -3.57 -20.99 14.41
CA ARG A 79 -4.47 -20.54 13.32
C ARG A 79 -5.39 -21.67 12.83
N ARG A 80 -4.86 -22.88 12.63
CA ARG A 80 -5.67 -24.04 12.19
C ARG A 80 -6.68 -24.47 13.24
N ASN A 81 -6.27 -24.46 14.51
CA ASN A 81 -7.09 -24.95 15.62
C ASN A 81 -8.19 -23.96 16.05
N ASN A 82 -8.01 -22.67 15.78
CA ASN A 82 -8.90 -21.61 16.27
C ASN A 82 -9.62 -20.86 15.13
N ARG A 83 -9.65 -21.43 13.93
CA ARG A 83 -10.38 -20.83 12.81
C ARG A 83 -11.88 -20.83 13.09
N PRO A 84 -12.56 -19.68 13.05
CA PRO A 84 -14.01 -19.60 13.24
C PRO A 84 -14.77 -20.39 12.17
N ASP A 85 -16.00 -20.78 12.48
CA ASP A 85 -16.94 -21.31 11.49
C ASP A 85 -17.36 -20.23 10.47
N ALA A 86 -18.05 -20.65 9.40
CA ALA A 86 -18.41 -19.77 8.29
C ALA A 86 -19.32 -18.60 8.70
N ALA A 87 -20.18 -18.76 9.71
CA ALA A 87 -21.07 -17.69 10.16
C ALA A 87 -20.31 -16.65 10.98
N ASN A 88 -19.43 -17.08 11.87
CA ASN A 88 -18.64 -16.21 12.72
C ASN A 88 -17.56 -15.46 11.93
N ILE A 89 -16.94 -16.09 10.90
CA ILE A 89 -15.92 -15.44 10.09
C ILE A 89 -16.45 -14.18 9.37
N LEU A 90 -17.73 -14.17 8.96
CA LEU A 90 -18.34 -12.98 8.36
C LEU A 90 -18.45 -11.82 9.36
N ALA A 91 -18.84 -12.12 10.60
CA ALA A 91 -18.91 -11.10 11.65
C ALA A 91 -17.51 -10.50 11.96
N PHE A 92 -16.47 -11.33 12.03
CA PHE A 92 -15.08 -10.87 12.20
C PHE A 92 -14.62 -9.99 11.06
N ARG A 93 -14.93 -10.34 9.81
CA ARG A 93 -14.58 -9.54 8.64
C ARG A 93 -15.30 -8.19 8.63
N GLU A 94 -16.60 -8.15 8.95
CA GLU A 94 -17.32 -6.87 9.07
C GLU A 94 -16.73 -5.99 10.18
N ALA A 95 -16.38 -6.57 11.33
CA ALA A 95 -15.69 -5.86 12.39
C ALA A 95 -14.31 -5.35 11.95
N PHE A 96 -13.55 -6.14 11.18
CA PHE A 96 -12.28 -5.73 10.60
C PHE A 96 -12.42 -4.54 9.65
N TYR A 97 -13.41 -4.56 8.74
CA TYR A 97 -13.65 -3.45 7.81
C TYR A 97 -14.14 -2.17 8.52
N GLY A 98 -14.94 -2.31 9.56
CA GLY A 98 -15.39 -1.20 10.41
C GLY A 98 -14.37 -0.73 11.44
N GLY A 99 -13.31 -1.49 11.64
CA GLY A 99 -12.28 -1.22 12.65
C GLY A 99 -11.48 0.04 12.37
N ASP A 100 -10.64 0.40 13.32
CA ASP A 100 -9.90 1.67 13.34
C ASP A 100 -8.38 1.52 13.17
N LYS A 101 -7.90 0.27 13.06
CA LYS A 101 -6.48 -0.08 12.92
C LYS A 101 -6.01 0.01 11.47
N ASP A 102 -4.71 0.29 11.29
CA ASP A 102 -3.98 0.23 10.00
C ASP A 102 -4.67 1.03 8.89
N LYS A 103 -5.04 2.26 9.18
CA LYS A 103 -5.75 3.15 8.24
C LYS A 103 -4.85 4.18 7.59
N ALA A 104 -5.23 4.55 6.39
CA ALA A 104 -4.70 5.72 5.70
C ALA A 104 -5.85 6.46 4.98
N SER A 105 -5.81 7.80 4.94
CA SER A 105 -6.66 8.56 4.03
C SER A 105 -5.99 8.66 2.66
N ALA A 106 -6.80 8.71 1.59
CA ALA A 106 -6.28 8.89 0.24
C ALA A 106 -5.51 10.22 0.11
N ARG A 107 -5.97 11.28 0.80
CA ARG A 107 -5.29 12.58 0.83
C ARG A 107 -3.90 12.47 1.44
N ASP A 108 -3.80 12.01 2.71
CA ASP A 108 -2.51 11.93 3.40
C ASP A 108 -1.52 11.02 2.65
N MET A 109 -2.01 9.91 2.06
CA MET A 109 -1.18 9.01 1.27
C MET A 109 -0.68 9.67 -0.02
N THR A 110 -1.52 10.43 -0.70
CA THR A 110 -1.12 11.19 -1.91
C THR A 110 -0.08 12.27 -1.56
N GLU A 111 -0.29 13.00 -0.48
CA GLU A 111 0.66 14.01 0.00
C GLU A 111 2.01 13.39 0.41
N LEU A 112 1.99 12.23 1.08
CA LEU A 112 3.21 11.47 1.40
C LEU A 112 3.98 11.05 0.14
N LEU A 113 3.27 10.57 -0.89
CA LEU A 113 3.88 10.22 -2.18
C LEU A 113 4.49 11.44 -2.88
N VAL A 114 3.84 12.60 -2.82
CA VAL A 114 4.40 13.86 -3.32
C VAL A 114 5.70 14.19 -2.59
N MET A 115 5.68 14.19 -1.25
CA MET A 115 6.88 14.46 -0.44
C MET A 115 8.03 13.48 -0.74
N ILE A 116 7.72 12.18 -0.93
CA ILE A 116 8.73 11.18 -1.34
C ILE A 116 9.28 11.54 -2.72
N SER A 117 8.41 11.82 -3.68
CA SER A 117 8.82 12.11 -5.05
C SER A 117 9.64 13.39 -5.19
N GLU A 118 9.45 14.35 -4.29
CA GLU A 118 10.18 15.62 -4.22
C GLU A 118 11.45 15.56 -3.35
N GLY A 119 11.64 14.48 -2.61
CA GLY A 119 12.79 14.31 -1.71
C GLY A 119 12.66 15.05 -0.38
N THR A 120 11.44 15.44 0.02
CA THR A 120 11.16 16.22 1.24
C THR A 120 10.68 15.38 2.42
N ALA A 121 10.22 14.13 2.20
CA ALA A 121 9.77 13.22 3.27
C ALA A 121 10.91 12.77 4.20
N VAL A 122 12.11 12.57 3.66
CA VAL A 122 13.33 12.14 4.38
C VAL A 122 14.53 12.95 3.82
N SER A 123 15.52 12.26 3.26
CA SER A 123 16.59 12.86 2.45
C SER A 123 16.34 12.59 0.97
N ARG A 124 16.90 13.41 0.11
CA ARG A 124 16.79 13.21 -1.34
C ARG A 124 17.28 11.83 -1.76
N GLY A 125 18.42 11.38 -1.27
CA GLY A 125 18.97 10.06 -1.60
C GLY A 125 18.10 8.91 -1.11
N SER A 126 17.48 9.02 0.08
CA SER A 126 16.52 8.01 0.55
C SER A 126 15.26 7.99 -0.30
N SER A 127 14.76 9.15 -0.71
CA SER A 127 13.59 9.27 -1.58
C SER A 127 13.84 8.68 -2.96
N GLU A 128 15.02 8.91 -3.54
CA GLU A 128 15.44 8.30 -4.81
C GLU A 128 15.45 6.76 -4.72
N VAL A 129 15.96 6.20 -3.62
CA VAL A 129 15.94 4.75 -3.38
C VAL A 129 14.51 4.23 -3.25
N ILE A 130 13.62 4.93 -2.52
CA ILE A 130 12.21 4.55 -2.37
C ILE A 130 11.52 4.56 -3.75
N MET A 131 11.68 5.62 -4.51
CA MET A 131 11.08 5.75 -5.85
C MET A 131 11.61 4.68 -6.81
N GLU A 132 12.92 4.37 -6.77
CA GLU A 132 13.52 3.29 -7.57
C GLU A 132 12.90 1.93 -7.22
N ILE A 133 12.72 1.61 -5.93
CA ILE A 133 12.11 0.35 -5.52
C ILE A 133 10.64 0.29 -5.93
N LEU A 134 9.86 1.37 -5.72
CA LEU A 134 8.45 1.45 -6.11
C LEU A 134 8.25 1.30 -7.62
N SER A 135 9.17 1.81 -8.45
CA SER A 135 9.09 1.70 -9.92
C SER A 135 9.22 0.27 -10.44
N ARG A 136 9.71 -0.65 -9.60
CA ARG A 136 9.93 -2.06 -9.92
C ARG A 136 8.81 -2.98 -9.40
N THR A 137 7.73 -2.43 -8.86
CA THR A 137 6.59 -3.21 -8.35
C THR A 137 6.03 -4.13 -9.41
N GLN A 138 5.89 -5.41 -9.08
CA GLN A 138 5.44 -6.47 -10.00
C GLN A 138 3.94 -6.77 -9.89
N THR A 139 3.30 -6.33 -8.81
CA THR A 139 1.87 -6.56 -8.57
C THR A 139 1.00 -5.50 -9.24
N GLY A 140 -0.32 -5.74 -9.39
CA GLY A 140 -1.30 -4.75 -9.83
C GLY A 140 -1.24 -4.40 -11.32
N ALA A 141 -1.02 -5.39 -12.19
CA ALA A 141 -0.99 -5.18 -13.65
C ALA A 141 -2.27 -4.51 -14.19
N ASN A 142 -3.41 -4.80 -13.56
CA ASN A 142 -4.73 -4.30 -13.98
C ASN A 142 -5.22 -3.09 -13.15
N ARG A 143 -4.37 -2.52 -12.26
CA ARG A 143 -4.74 -1.39 -11.40
C ARG A 143 -4.26 -0.07 -12.01
N LEU A 144 -3.55 0.79 -11.28
CA LEU A 144 -3.15 2.12 -11.76
C LEU A 144 -2.56 2.12 -13.17
N ARG A 145 -1.86 1.06 -13.58
CA ARG A 145 -1.26 0.95 -14.93
C ARG A 145 -2.15 0.26 -15.97
N GLY A 146 -3.30 -0.29 -15.55
CA GLY A 146 -4.11 -1.18 -16.42
C GLY A 146 -4.65 -0.53 -17.70
N LEU A 147 -4.95 0.76 -17.68
CA LEU A 147 -5.50 1.51 -18.81
C LEU A 147 -4.62 2.69 -19.24
N LEU A 148 -3.41 2.82 -18.71
CA LEU A 148 -2.51 3.90 -19.10
C LEU A 148 -1.92 3.66 -20.49
N PRO A 149 -1.79 4.71 -21.36
CA PRO A 149 -1.22 4.57 -22.69
C PRO A 149 0.31 4.37 -22.62
N PRO A 150 0.95 3.91 -23.70
CA PRO A 150 2.42 3.81 -23.74
C PRO A 150 3.13 5.14 -23.45
N GLY A 151 4.34 5.08 -22.92
CA GLY A 151 5.20 6.24 -22.70
C GLY A 151 5.19 6.82 -21.27
N TYR A 152 4.35 6.29 -20.37
CA TYR A 152 4.41 6.63 -18.94
C TYR A 152 5.44 5.77 -18.20
N SER A 153 5.82 6.20 -17.00
CA SER A 153 6.41 5.34 -15.98
C SER A 153 5.65 5.47 -14.66
N ILE A 154 5.69 4.42 -13.84
CA ILE A 154 4.95 4.40 -12.59
C ILE A 154 5.80 3.81 -11.46
N ALA A 155 5.76 4.47 -10.31
CA ALA A 155 6.28 3.98 -9.04
C ALA A 155 5.09 3.79 -8.10
N HIS A 156 4.74 2.52 -7.73
CA HIS A 156 3.49 2.26 -7.04
C HIS A 156 3.57 1.11 -6.03
N LYS A 157 2.54 0.99 -5.19
CA LYS A 157 2.35 -0.13 -4.25
C LYS A 157 0.89 -0.50 -4.15
N THR A 158 0.63 -1.79 -4.27
CA THR A 158 -0.71 -2.40 -4.16
C THR A 158 -1.00 -2.91 -2.76
N GLY A 159 -2.28 -3.02 -2.42
CA GLY A 159 -2.79 -3.71 -1.23
C GLY A 159 -4.06 -4.50 -1.56
N THR A 160 -4.19 -5.70 -0.98
CA THR A 160 -5.40 -6.52 -1.13
C THR A 160 -5.64 -7.35 0.12
N ILE A 161 -6.83 -7.23 0.69
CA ILE A 161 -7.33 -8.15 1.71
C ILE A 161 -8.86 -8.21 1.64
N GLY A 162 -9.39 -9.42 1.44
CA GLY A 162 -10.82 -9.60 1.23
C GLY A 162 -11.36 -8.70 0.13
N ARG A 163 -12.33 -7.85 0.48
CA ARG A 163 -12.97 -6.90 -0.45
C ARG A 163 -12.26 -5.55 -0.59
N ILE A 164 -11.12 -5.38 0.07
CA ILE A 164 -10.27 -4.18 -0.08
C ILE A 164 -9.31 -4.42 -1.24
N VAL A 165 -9.33 -3.51 -2.23
CA VAL A 165 -8.40 -3.50 -3.37
C VAL A 165 -7.86 -2.08 -3.51
N ASN A 166 -6.56 -1.92 -3.34
CA ASN A 166 -5.92 -0.61 -3.29
C ASN A 166 -4.72 -0.55 -4.24
N ASP A 167 -4.44 0.64 -4.75
CA ASP A 167 -3.16 0.97 -5.37
C ASP A 167 -2.86 2.46 -5.20
N VAL A 168 -1.62 2.77 -4.89
CA VAL A 168 -1.15 4.13 -4.67
C VAL A 168 0.21 4.32 -5.36
N GLY A 169 0.44 5.47 -5.98
CA GLY A 169 1.69 5.66 -6.72
C GLY A 169 1.90 7.05 -7.27
N VAL A 170 3.06 7.19 -7.92
CA VAL A 170 3.45 8.38 -8.68
C VAL A 170 3.57 7.97 -10.16
N ILE A 171 2.81 8.63 -11.01
CA ILE A 171 2.80 8.42 -12.46
C ILE A 171 3.59 9.57 -13.09
N THR A 172 4.64 9.23 -13.85
CA THR A 172 5.41 10.17 -14.66
C THR A 172 4.89 10.16 -16.08
N MET A 173 4.51 11.31 -16.57
CA MET A 173 3.95 11.48 -17.91
C MET A 173 5.06 11.57 -18.96
N PRO A 174 4.78 11.27 -20.23
CA PRO A 174 5.77 11.33 -21.29
C PRO A 174 6.24 12.77 -21.56
N GLY A 175 7.45 12.91 -22.06
CA GLY A 175 8.05 14.21 -22.33
C GLY A 175 8.26 15.02 -21.04
N ASP A 176 8.09 16.33 -21.11
CA ASP A 176 8.28 17.26 -19.99
C ASP A 176 6.96 17.60 -19.26
N LEU A 177 5.93 16.76 -19.40
CA LEU A 177 4.61 16.97 -18.78
C LEU A 177 4.60 16.74 -17.26
N GLY A 178 5.74 16.33 -16.69
CA GLY A 178 5.88 16.17 -15.27
C GLY A 178 5.33 14.84 -14.71
N ARG A 179 4.89 14.88 -13.46
CA ARG A 179 4.38 13.70 -12.74
C ARG A 179 3.28 14.11 -11.78
N PHE A 180 2.40 13.15 -11.44
CA PHE A 180 1.39 13.34 -10.43
C PHE A 180 1.31 12.12 -9.49
N ALA A 181 0.90 12.34 -8.26
CA ALA A 181 0.62 11.28 -7.29
C ALA A 181 -0.87 10.95 -7.28
N ILE A 182 -1.19 9.68 -7.09
CA ILE A 182 -2.57 9.18 -7.01
C ILE A 182 -2.66 8.09 -5.94
N SER A 183 -3.74 8.11 -5.15
CA SER A 183 -4.05 7.07 -4.17
C SER A 183 -5.51 6.66 -4.32
N VAL A 184 -5.74 5.39 -4.64
CA VAL A 184 -7.08 4.82 -4.78
C VAL A 184 -7.26 3.69 -3.80
N PHE A 185 -8.21 3.86 -2.89
CA PHE A 185 -8.64 2.87 -1.91
C PHE A 185 -10.08 2.46 -2.21
N THR A 186 -10.30 1.17 -2.43
CA THR A 186 -11.63 0.64 -2.69
C THR A 186 -12.06 -0.34 -1.61
N LEU A 187 -13.34 -0.33 -1.30
CA LEU A 187 -14.00 -1.31 -0.46
C LEU A 187 -15.22 -1.82 -1.24
N GLY A 188 -15.06 -2.97 -1.85
CA GLY A 188 -16.04 -3.54 -2.74
C GLY A 188 -16.74 -4.79 -2.20
N ASN A 189 -17.02 -5.73 -3.10
CA ASN A 189 -17.59 -7.03 -2.80
C ASN A 189 -16.49 -8.10 -2.77
N GLU A 190 -16.51 -9.03 -1.83
CA GLU A 190 -15.48 -10.10 -1.72
C GLU A 190 -15.37 -10.98 -2.97
N ALA A 191 -16.45 -11.07 -3.75
CA ALA A 191 -16.50 -11.88 -4.96
C ALA A 191 -15.90 -11.19 -6.19
N ASP A 192 -15.58 -9.89 -6.13
CA ASP A 192 -15.29 -9.10 -7.32
C ASP A 192 -14.06 -8.19 -7.15
N THR A 193 -12.90 -8.82 -7.06
CA THR A 193 -11.61 -8.11 -7.07
C THR A 193 -11.40 -7.37 -8.40
N GLU A 194 -11.90 -7.92 -9.52
CA GLU A 194 -11.78 -7.35 -10.86
C GLU A 194 -12.48 -6.00 -10.96
N LEU A 195 -13.66 -5.84 -10.36
CA LEU A 195 -14.34 -4.55 -10.31
C LEU A 195 -13.49 -3.48 -9.61
N GLY A 196 -12.87 -3.83 -8.48
CA GLY A 196 -11.96 -2.94 -7.77
C GLY A 196 -10.73 -2.57 -8.60
N GLU A 197 -10.13 -3.53 -9.30
CA GLU A 197 -8.98 -3.29 -10.18
C GLU A 197 -9.34 -2.39 -11.37
N ASN A 198 -10.46 -2.66 -12.03
CA ASN A 198 -10.97 -1.84 -13.13
C ASN A 198 -11.29 -0.42 -12.69
N THR A 199 -11.93 -0.24 -11.53
CA THR A 199 -12.20 1.09 -10.96
C THR A 199 -10.90 1.87 -10.75
N ILE A 200 -9.86 1.24 -10.20
CA ILE A 200 -8.56 1.87 -10.02
C ILE A 200 -7.95 2.28 -11.36
N ALA A 201 -8.02 1.40 -12.36
CA ALA A 201 -7.49 1.66 -13.70
C ALA A 201 -8.20 2.83 -14.39
N GLU A 202 -9.53 2.89 -14.32
CA GLU A 202 -10.35 3.98 -14.87
C GLU A 202 -10.06 5.32 -14.18
N MET A 203 -9.91 5.33 -12.86
CA MET A 203 -9.54 6.53 -12.12
C MET A 203 -8.14 7.04 -12.51
N ALA A 204 -7.18 6.13 -12.63
CA ALA A 204 -5.82 6.48 -13.07
C ALA A 204 -5.82 7.03 -14.50
N ARG A 205 -6.59 6.41 -15.40
CA ARG A 205 -6.73 6.89 -16.78
C ARG A 205 -7.39 8.26 -16.85
N THR A 206 -8.45 8.48 -16.09
CA THR A 206 -9.13 9.78 -16.03
C THR A 206 -8.21 10.89 -15.53
N ALA A 207 -7.43 10.62 -14.45
CA ALA A 207 -6.45 11.57 -13.95
C ALA A 207 -5.34 11.84 -14.96
N TYR A 208 -4.84 10.80 -15.63
CA TYR A 208 -3.82 10.94 -16.67
C TYR A 208 -4.30 11.83 -17.83
N ASP A 209 -5.50 11.56 -18.36
CA ASP A 209 -6.09 12.36 -19.45
C ASP A 209 -6.33 13.82 -19.01
N PHE A 210 -6.80 14.02 -17.76
CA PHE A 210 -6.96 15.37 -17.21
C PHE A 210 -5.65 16.15 -17.24
N PHE A 211 -4.57 15.60 -16.73
CA PHE A 211 -3.27 16.29 -16.72
C PHE A 211 -2.70 16.43 -18.13
N LEU A 212 -2.85 15.45 -19.01
CA LEU A 212 -2.39 15.51 -20.38
C LEU A 212 -3.03 16.69 -21.16
N PHE A 213 -4.35 16.82 -21.08
CA PHE A 213 -5.07 17.84 -21.83
C PHE A 213 -5.02 19.22 -21.21
N ASN A 214 -4.68 19.35 -19.91
CA ASN A 214 -4.56 20.64 -19.24
C ASN A 214 -3.11 21.16 -19.16
N ALA A 215 -2.11 20.31 -19.38
CA ALA A 215 -0.72 20.73 -19.40
C ALA A 215 -0.43 21.69 -20.57
N GLU A 216 -1.04 21.48 -21.73
CA GLU A 216 -0.90 22.33 -22.93
C GLU A 216 -1.53 23.72 -22.75
N ALA A 217 -2.55 23.86 -21.90
CA ALA A 217 -3.21 25.15 -21.66
C ALA A 217 -2.36 26.15 -20.85
N SER A 218 -1.37 25.69 -20.11
CA SER A 218 -0.50 26.53 -19.30
C SER A 218 0.64 27.18 -20.07
N ASP A 219 0.99 26.68 -21.28
CA ASP A 219 2.11 27.19 -22.09
C ASP A 219 1.68 28.28 -23.12
N THR A 220 0.37 28.45 -23.34
CA THR A 220 -0.18 29.46 -24.29
C THR A 220 -0.45 30.84 -23.67
N SER A 221 -0.09 31.04 -22.40
CA SER A 221 -0.31 32.30 -21.66
C SER A 221 0.98 33.04 -21.27
N LYS A 222 2.08 32.87 -22.04
CA LYS A 222 3.30 33.67 -21.90
C LYS A 222 3.54 34.56 -23.13
#